data_6fa44348db9864faa3f3813570f57ace
#
_entry.id   6fa44348db9864faa3f3813570f57ace
#
_cell.length_a   1.000
_cell.length_b   1.000
_cell.length_c   1.000
_cell.angle_alpha   90.00
_cell.angle_beta   90.00
_cell.angle_gamma   90.00
#
_symmetry.space_group_name_H-M   'P 1'
#
loop_
_entity.id
_entity.type
_entity.pdbx_description
1 polymer ?
#
loop_
_entity_poly.entity_id
_entity_poly.type
_entity_poly.pdbx_seq_one_letter_code
_entity_poly.pdbx_strand_id
1 'polypeptide(L)'
;VNALLLIMGVAVFKTGTVKDPSFFGLYEALSNPATMSNGILMNVAKTGALSTLFAVALLASGQNSTITGTLTGQVIMEGFVHMRMPIWLRRLVTRLISVVPVLICVLLTRGDTVVKEHEALNNLMNNSQVFLAFALPFSMLPLLMMTNSSAEMGERFKNKRIIQLLGWISVIGLTYLNLIGLPSQIEGFFGDSPSAWEITTADSIAYVLIVAVLALLVWTVVELHKGNKRVALAAKELNEALSE
;
A
#
# COMPACT_ATOMS: atom_id res chain seq x y z
N VAL A 1 -0.61 -7.40 -12.76
CA VAL A 1 -1.82 -7.92 -12.08
C VAL A 1 -2.79 -6.79 -11.79
N ASN A 2 -2.38 -5.73 -11.06
CA ASN A 2 -3.28 -4.64 -10.65
C ASN A 2 -3.97 -3.92 -11.82
N ALA A 3 -3.25 -3.62 -12.90
CA ALA A 3 -3.84 -2.99 -14.09
C ALA A 3 -4.90 -3.90 -14.76
N LEU A 4 -4.65 -5.20 -14.81
CA LEU A 4 -5.61 -6.16 -15.37
C LEU A 4 -6.86 -6.28 -14.48
N LEU A 5 -6.70 -6.27 -13.16
CA LEU A 5 -7.83 -6.25 -12.22
C LEU A 5 -8.66 -4.98 -12.36
N LEU A 6 -8.02 -3.82 -12.56
CA LEU A 6 -8.70 -2.55 -12.81
C LEU A 6 -9.52 -2.59 -14.10
N ILE A 7 -8.91 -3.06 -15.20
CA ILE A 7 -9.58 -3.20 -16.50
C ILE A 7 -10.76 -4.16 -16.41
N MET A 8 -10.57 -5.30 -15.73
CA MET A 8 -11.62 -6.29 -15.52
C MET A 8 -12.76 -5.72 -14.66
N GLY A 9 -12.43 -4.99 -13.57
CA GLY A 9 -13.42 -4.30 -12.76
C GLY A 9 -14.25 -3.30 -13.56
N VAL A 10 -13.61 -2.43 -14.34
CA VAL A 10 -14.33 -1.48 -15.20
C VAL A 10 -15.21 -2.21 -16.22
N ALA A 11 -14.72 -3.28 -16.84
CA ALA A 11 -15.49 -4.04 -17.82
C ALA A 11 -16.74 -4.70 -17.23
N VAL A 12 -16.63 -5.26 -16.01
CA VAL A 12 -17.71 -5.95 -15.32
C VAL A 12 -18.72 -4.98 -14.72
N PHE A 13 -18.26 -3.96 -13.98
CA PHE A 13 -19.16 -3.03 -13.28
C PHE A 13 -19.82 -2.02 -14.22
N LYS A 14 -19.22 -1.69 -15.37
CA LYS A 14 -19.83 -0.82 -16.38
C LYS A 14 -21.13 -1.41 -16.97
N THR A 15 -21.27 -2.74 -16.97
CA THR A 15 -22.48 -3.41 -17.44
C THR A 15 -23.67 -3.28 -16.49
N GLY A 16 -23.45 -2.81 -15.26
CA GLY A 16 -24.49 -2.59 -14.25
C GLY A 16 -25.15 -3.86 -13.68
N THR A 17 -24.64 -5.03 -14.06
CA THR A 17 -25.16 -6.33 -13.61
C THR A 17 -24.75 -6.69 -12.19
N VAL A 18 -23.67 -6.13 -11.71
CA VAL A 18 -23.16 -6.34 -10.33
C VAL A 18 -23.05 -4.99 -9.65
N LYS A 19 -23.65 -4.85 -8.48
CA LYS A 19 -23.72 -3.60 -7.70
C LYS A 19 -22.59 -3.46 -6.70
N ASP A 20 -21.95 -4.56 -6.32
CA ASP A 20 -20.90 -4.58 -5.31
C ASP A 20 -19.49 -4.44 -5.96
N PRO A 21 -18.81 -3.28 -5.83
CA PRO A 21 -17.48 -3.05 -6.40
C PRO A 21 -16.37 -3.67 -5.52
N SER A 22 -16.54 -4.90 -5.08
CA SER A 22 -15.59 -5.65 -4.28
C SER A 22 -14.99 -6.83 -5.05
N PHE A 23 -13.99 -7.51 -4.47
CA PHE A 23 -13.47 -8.77 -5.02
C PHE A 23 -14.53 -9.87 -4.98
N PHE A 24 -15.44 -9.83 -4.01
CA PHE A 24 -16.56 -10.76 -3.93
C PHE A 24 -17.56 -10.53 -5.07
N GLY A 25 -17.94 -9.27 -5.34
CA GLY A 25 -18.79 -8.93 -6.47
C GLY A 25 -18.16 -9.27 -7.81
N LEU A 26 -16.83 -9.13 -7.92
CA LEU A 26 -16.12 -9.54 -9.14
C LEU A 26 -16.12 -11.07 -9.32
N TYR A 27 -15.95 -11.83 -8.23
CA TYR A 27 -16.08 -13.30 -8.24
C TYR A 27 -17.49 -13.74 -8.65
N GLU A 28 -18.52 -13.11 -8.10
CA GLU A 28 -19.93 -13.35 -8.44
C GLU A 28 -20.22 -13.03 -9.92
N ALA A 29 -19.72 -11.91 -10.41
CA ALA A 29 -19.82 -11.53 -11.80
C ALA A 29 -19.20 -12.56 -12.76
N LEU A 30 -18.02 -13.07 -12.41
CA LEU A 30 -17.33 -14.10 -13.21
C LEU A 30 -18.00 -15.48 -13.10
N SER A 31 -18.79 -15.74 -12.08
CA SER A 31 -19.58 -16.96 -11.95
C SER A 31 -20.93 -16.89 -12.67
N ASN A 32 -21.41 -15.68 -13.00
CA ASN A 32 -22.70 -15.48 -13.66
C ASN A 32 -22.56 -15.43 -15.18
N PRO A 33 -23.09 -16.40 -15.94
CA PRO A 33 -23.01 -16.41 -17.39
C PRO A 33 -23.68 -15.20 -18.09
N ALA A 34 -24.66 -14.57 -17.42
CA ALA A 34 -25.41 -13.43 -17.98
C ALA A 34 -24.56 -12.15 -18.08
N THR A 35 -23.46 -12.06 -17.35
CA THR A 35 -22.54 -10.90 -17.42
C THR A 35 -21.58 -10.97 -18.61
N MET A 36 -21.53 -12.11 -19.31
CA MET A 36 -20.57 -12.36 -20.38
C MET A 36 -21.20 -12.07 -21.74
N SER A 37 -20.57 -11.17 -22.47
CA SER A 37 -21.03 -10.76 -23.83
C SER A 37 -20.62 -11.77 -24.95
N ASN A 38 -19.65 -12.64 -24.72
CA ASN A 38 -19.15 -13.62 -25.68
C ASN A 38 -19.63 -15.04 -25.39
N GLY A 39 -20.16 -15.75 -26.38
CA GLY A 39 -20.68 -17.10 -26.21
C GLY A 39 -19.65 -18.13 -25.70
N ILE A 40 -18.36 -18.01 -26.04
CA ILE A 40 -17.29 -18.87 -25.53
C ILE A 40 -17.09 -18.60 -24.04
N LEU A 41 -16.96 -17.35 -23.63
CA LEU A 41 -16.81 -16.95 -22.23
C LEU A 41 -18.03 -17.33 -21.39
N MET A 42 -19.22 -17.20 -21.94
CA MET A 42 -20.46 -17.66 -21.31
C MET A 42 -20.43 -19.17 -21.00
N ASN A 43 -19.97 -20.00 -21.94
CA ASN A 43 -19.85 -21.41 -21.71
C ASN A 43 -18.80 -21.77 -20.65
N VAL A 44 -17.66 -21.06 -20.65
CA VAL A 44 -16.62 -21.24 -19.62
C VAL A 44 -17.12 -20.72 -18.25
N ALA A 45 -17.86 -19.63 -18.21
CA ALA A 45 -18.47 -19.12 -16.95
C ALA A 45 -19.47 -20.14 -16.35
N LYS A 46 -20.27 -20.82 -17.18
CA LYS A 46 -21.19 -21.89 -16.73
C LYS A 46 -20.49 -23.04 -16.02
N THR A 47 -19.23 -23.33 -16.34
CA THR A 47 -18.44 -24.37 -15.65
C THR A 47 -17.83 -23.90 -14.32
N GLY A 48 -17.96 -22.61 -13.97
CA GLY A 48 -17.32 -22.03 -12.80
C GLY A 48 -15.79 -21.86 -12.95
N ALA A 49 -15.23 -22.16 -14.11
CA ALA A 49 -13.78 -22.13 -14.31
C ALA A 49 -13.20 -20.72 -14.17
N LEU A 50 -13.89 -19.68 -14.67
CA LEU A 50 -13.41 -18.30 -14.60
C LEU A 50 -13.35 -17.79 -13.16
N SER A 51 -14.39 -18.00 -12.36
CA SER A 51 -14.42 -17.59 -10.95
C SER A 51 -13.41 -18.38 -10.12
N THR A 52 -13.24 -19.68 -10.39
CA THR A 52 -12.23 -20.51 -9.71
C THR A 52 -10.80 -20.05 -10.06
N LEU A 53 -10.49 -19.81 -11.34
CA LEU A 53 -9.19 -19.28 -11.75
C LEU A 53 -8.90 -17.92 -11.13
N PHE A 54 -9.90 -17.04 -11.03
CA PHE A 54 -9.77 -15.76 -10.36
C PHE A 54 -9.44 -15.94 -8.87
N ALA A 55 -10.16 -16.81 -8.15
CA ALA A 55 -9.90 -17.09 -6.75
C ALA A 55 -8.49 -17.69 -6.51
N VAL A 56 -8.06 -18.62 -7.36
CA VAL A 56 -6.71 -19.21 -7.31
C VAL A 56 -5.63 -18.16 -7.59
N ALA A 57 -5.86 -17.27 -8.57
CA ALA A 57 -4.94 -16.18 -8.87
C ALA A 57 -4.80 -15.18 -7.71
N LEU A 58 -5.90 -14.84 -7.03
CA LEU A 58 -5.88 -14.01 -5.83
C LEU A 58 -5.14 -14.69 -4.68
N LEU A 59 -5.38 -15.98 -4.46
CA LEU A 59 -4.69 -16.77 -3.44
C LEU A 59 -3.18 -16.81 -3.69
N ALA A 60 -2.77 -17.09 -4.92
CA ALA A 60 -1.36 -17.12 -5.31
C ALA A 60 -0.69 -15.75 -5.16
N SER A 61 -1.38 -14.67 -5.54
CA SER A 61 -0.90 -13.30 -5.37
C SER A 61 -0.76 -12.93 -3.90
N GLY A 62 -1.75 -13.27 -3.07
CA GLY A 62 -1.72 -13.07 -1.63
C GLY A 62 -0.57 -13.83 -0.95
N GLN A 63 -0.34 -15.08 -1.36
CA GLN A 63 0.77 -15.89 -0.85
C GLN A 63 2.13 -15.27 -1.17
N ASN A 64 2.32 -14.79 -2.39
CA ASN A 64 3.54 -14.10 -2.80
C ASN A 64 3.78 -12.82 -1.98
N SER A 65 2.74 -11.99 -1.80
CA SER A 65 2.80 -10.77 -0.98
C SER A 65 3.13 -11.08 0.48
N THR A 66 2.57 -12.14 1.05
CA THR A 66 2.83 -12.59 2.42
C THR A 66 4.29 -13.00 2.62
N ILE A 67 4.88 -13.72 1.67
CA ILE A 67 6.30 -14.12 1.72
C ILE A 67 7.18 -12.88 1.67
N THR A 68 6.96 -12.00 0.69
CA THR A 68 7.77 -10.78 0.51
C THR A 68 7.66 -9.86 1.73
N GLY A 69 6.45 -9.62 2.24
CA GLY A 69 6.23 -8.79 3.42
C GLY A 69 6.88 -9.37 4.69
N THR A 70 6.86 -10.70 4.85
CA THR A 70 7.54 -11.36 5.97
C THR A 70 9.06 -11.20 5.90
N LEU A 71 9.65 -11.35 4.71
CA LEU A 71 11.10 -11.17 4.50
C LEU A 71 11.51 -9.72 4.75
N THR A 72 10.77 -8.76 4.22
CA THR A 72 10.99 -7.32 4.46
C THR A 72 10.92 -6.99 5.95
N GLY A 73 9.89 -7.48 6.66
CA GLY A 73 9.76 -7.30 8.09
C GLY A 73 10.95 -7.88 8.89
N GLN A 74 11.52 -9.00 8.45
CA GLN A 74 12.72 -9.57 9.06
C GLN A 74 13.94 -8.66 8.90
N VAL A 75 14.17 -8.13 7.70
CA VAL A 75 15.30 -7.21 7.43
C VAL A 75 15.17 -5.93 8.26
N ILE A 76 13.96 -5.37 8.36
CA ILE A 76 13.69 -4.18 9.17
C ILE A 76 13.95 -4.47 10.65
N MET A 77 13.47 -5.59 11.18
CA MET A 77 13.70 -5.98 12.59
C MET A 77 15.17 -6.21 12.91
N GLU A 78 15.95 -6.75 11.97
CA GLU A 78 17.39 -6.91 12.11
C GLU A 78 18.15 -5.59 12.08
N GLY A 79 17.85 -4.75 11.08
CA GLY A 79 18.60 -3.52 10.82
C GLY A 79 18.26 -2.39 11.79
N PHE A 80 16.98 -2.18 12.12
CA PHE A 80 16.54 -1.02 12.90
C PHE A 80 16.27 -1.32 14.37
N VAL A 81 15.67 -2.47 14.66
CA VAL A 81 15.22 -2.77 16.02
C VAL A 81 16.27 -3.56 16.80
N HIS A 82 17.30 -4.11 16.12
CA HIS A 82 18.40 -4.90 16.71
C HIS A 82 17.89 -6.02 17.63
N MET A 83 16.68 -6.57 17.35
CA MET A 83 16.09 -7.62 18.17
C MET A 83 16.81 -8.96 17.97
N ARG A 84 17.42 -9.46 19.02
CA ARG A 84 18.06 -10.80 19.06
C ARG A 84 16.99 -11.87 19.29
N MET A 85 16.13 -12.10 18.30
CA MET A 85 15.11 -13.13 18.34
C MET A 85 15.41 -14.21 17.29
N PRO A 86 15.08 -15.50 17.57
CA PRO A 86 15.23 -16.56 16.57
C PRO A 86 14.32 -16.28 15.36
N ILE A 87 14.79 -16.65 14.16
CA ILE A 87 14.14 -16.34 12.88
C ILE A 87 12.68 -16.81 12.83
N TRP A 88 12.37 -17.98 13.38
CA TRP A 88 11.00 -18.51 13.40
C TRP A 88 10.04 -17.64 14.23
N LEU A 89 10.52 -17.10 15.38
CA LEU A 89 9.71 -16.24 16.23
C LEU A 89 9.41 -14.89 15.57
N ARG A 90 10.38 -14.31 14.87
CA ARG A 90 10.14 -13.08 14.06
C ARG A 90 9.06 -13.30 13.00
N ARG A 91 9.14 -14.43 12.29
CA ARG A 91 8.12 -14.79 11.29
C ARG A 91 6.74 -14.96 11.91
N LEU A 92 6.66 -15.59 13.08
CA LEU A 92 5.43 -15.77 13.81
C LEU A 92 4.82 -14.43 14.22
N VAL A 93 5.63 -13.54 14.85
CA VAL A 93 5.20 -12.22 15.32
C VAL A 93 4.69 -11.35 14.15
N THR A 94 5.44 -11.24 13.06
CA THR A 94 5.01 -10.45 11.89
C THR A 94 3.72 -10.97 11.27
N ARG A 95 3.50 -12.27 11.23
CA ARG A 95 2.26 -12.87 10.73
C ARG A 95 1.10 -12.68 11.69
N LEU A 96 1.32 -12.80 13.00
CA LEU A 96 0.27 -12.58 14.00
C LEU A 96 -0.22 -11.12 13.97
N ILE A 97 0.67 -10.14 13.84
CA ILE A 97 0.29 -8.73 13.70
C ILE A 97 -0.66 -8.52 12.52
N SER A 98 -0.47 -9.24 11.41
CA SER A 98 -1.33 -9.14 10.24
C SER A 98 -2.65 -9.93 10.38
N VAL A 99 -2.61 -11.06 11.06
CA VAL A 99 -3.78 -11.96 11.19
C VAL A 99 -4.75 -11.48 12.28
N VAL A 100 -4.23 -10.88 13.36
CA VAL A 100 -5.07 -10.44 14.50
C VAL A 100 -6.16 -9.45 14.08
N PRO A 101 -5.91 -8.38 13.31
CA PRO A 101 -6.98 -7.47 12.87
C PRO A 101 -8.06 -8.17 12.04
N VAL A 102 -7.67 -9.09 11.15
CA VAL A 102 -8.60 -9.86 10.33
C VAL A 102 -9.45 -10.78 11.20
N LEU A 103 -8.83 -11.48 12.16
CA LEU A 103 -9.52 -12.35 13.09
C LEU A 103 -10.54 -11.59 13.95
N ILE A 104 -10.15 -10.42 14.46
CA ILE A 104 -11.03 -9.53 15.23
C ILE A 104 -12.22 -9.11 14.36
N CYS A 105 -11.98 -8.68 13.12
CA CYS A 105 -13.02 -8.29 12.18
C CYS A 105 -14.03 -9.42 11.96
N VAL A 106 -13.56 -10.63 11.64
CA VAL A 106 -14.41 -11.81 11.41
C VAL A 106 -15.18 -12.21 12.68
N LEU A 107 -14.55 -12.13 13.87
CA LEU A 107 -15.24 -12.46 15.12
C LEU A 107 -16.32 -11.45 15.50
N LEU A 108 -16.12 -10.18 15.21
CA LEU A 108 -17.09 -9.11 15.49
C LEU A 108 -18.30 -9.19 14.53
N THR A 109 -18.08 -9.62 13.29
CA THR A 109 -19.15 -9.79 12.29
C THR A 109 -19.79 -11.17 12.31
N ARG A 110 -19.31 -12.08 13.18
CA ARG A 110 -19.83 -13.43 13.31
C ARG A 110 -21.27 -13.42 13.81
N GLY A 111 -22.18 -13.95 13.00
CA GLY A 111 -23.62 -13.98 13.29
C GLY A 111 -24.42 -12.94 12.50
N ASP A 112 -23.78 -12.04 11.80
CA ASP A 112 -24.40 -11.16 10.82
C ASP A 112 -24.64 -11.88 9.49
N THR A 113 -25.27 -11.17 8.54
CA THR A 113 -25.46 -11.68 7.18
C THR A 113 -24.11 -11.76 6.46
N VAL A 114 -23.97 -12.76 5.55
CA VAL A 114 -22.75 -12.94 4.72
C VAL A 114 -22.34 -11.64 3.99
N VAL A 115 -23.32 -10.83 3.61
CA VAL A 115 -23.08 -9.52 2.95
C VAL A 115 -22.34 -8.57 3.87
N LYS A 116 -22.71 -8.46 5.13
CA LYS A 116 -22.04 -7.59 6.11
C LYS A 116 -20.62 -8.07 6.44
N GLU A 117 -20.40 -9.38 6.48
CA GLU A 117 -19.05 -9.94 6.66
C GLU A 117 -18.14 -9.57 5.49
N HIS A 118 -18.63 -9.70 4.24
CA HIS A 118 -17.90 -9.32 3.05
C HIS A 118 -17.60 -7.81 3.02
N GLU A 119 -18.55 -6.99 3.41
CA GLU A 119 -18.40 -5.53 3.50
C GLU A 119 -17.36 -5.14 4.54
N ALA A 120 -17.39 -5.73 5.73
CA ALA A 120 -16.43 -5.47 6.80
C ALA A 120 -14.99 -5.85 6.37
N LEU A 121 -14.82 -7.01 5.72
CA LEU A 121 -13.52 -7.44 5.21
C LEU A 121 -13.02 -6.52 4.07
N ASN A 122 -13.91 -6.09 3.18
CA ASN A 122 -13.58 -5.16 2.12
C ASN A 122 -13.15 -3.80 2.68
N ASN A 123 -13.86 -3.28 3.67
CA ASN A 123 -13.52 -2.03 4.36
C ASN A 123 -12.17 -2.14 5.10
N LEU A 124 -11.90 -3.26 5.78
CA LEU A 124 -10.62 -3.50 6.42
C LEU A 124 -9.46 -3.49 5.39
N MET A 125 -9.68 -4.13 4.25
CA MET A 125 -8.70 -4.17 3.16
C MET A 125 -8.46 -2.78 2.56
N ASN A 126 -9.52 -2.02 2.28
CA ASN A 126 -9.42 -0.66 1.76
C ASN A 126 -8.70 0.27 2.76
N ASN A 127 -9.07 0.22 4.04
CA ASN A 127 -8.43 1.02 5.07
C ASN A 127 -6.93 0.69 5.21
N SER A 128 -6.54 -0.58 5.08
CA SER A 128 -5.12 -0.95 5.08
C SER A 128 -4.34 -0.35 3.91
N GLN A 129 -4.95 -0.21 2.73
CA GLN A 129 -4.34 0.45 1.57
C GLN A 129 -4.15 1.95 1.78
N VAL A 130 -5.05 2.59 2.53
CA VAL A 130 -4.92 4.01 2.92
C VAL A 130 -3.64 4.21 3.73
N PHE A 131 -3.43 3.40 4.78
CA PHE A 131 -2.21 3.47 5.59
C PHE A 131 -0.95 3.22 4.75
N LEU A 132 -1.01 2.24 3.84
CA LEU A 132 0.10 1.94 2.94
C LEU A 132 0.41 3.13 2.01
N ALA A 133 -0.62 3.78 1.47
CA ALA A 133 -0.46 4.95 0.61
C ALA A 133 0.26 6.10 1.31
N PHE A 134 -0.04 6.34 2.60
CA PHE A 134 0.69 7.33 3.41
C PHE A 134 2.13 6.94 3.72
N ALA A 135 2.42 5.65 3.85
CA ALA A 135 3.78 5.17 4.11
C ALA A 135 4.70 5.27 2.88
N LEU A 136 4.14 5.25 1.66
CA LEU A 136 4.91 5.27 0.42
C LEU A 136 5.84 6.48 0.28
N PRO A 137 5.44 7.75 0.47
CA PRO A 137 6.33 8.89 0.38
C PRO A 137 7.52 8.82 1.34
N PHE A 138 7.28 8.32 2.57
CA PHE A 138 8.33 8.17 3.59
C PHE A 138 9.38 7.12 3.25
N SER A 139 9.03 6.11 2.47
CA SER A 139 9.99 5.10 2.00
C SER A 139 10.66 5.50 0.69
N MET A 140 9.92 6.12 -0.23
CA MET A 140 10.45 6.54 -1.54
C MET A 140 11.45 7.70 -1.42
N LEU A 141 11.21 8.62 -0.50
CA LEU A 141 12.03 9.83 -0.35
C LEU A 141 13.47 9.51 0.10
N PRO A 142 13.71 8.73 1.19
CA PRO A 142 15.06 8.30 1.55
C PRO A 142 15.74 7.51 0.44
N LEU A 143 15.01 6.58 -0.19
CA LEU A 143 15.53 5.79 -1.29
C LEU A 143 16.02 6.65 -2.44
N LEU A 144 15.23 7.66 -2.84
CA LEU A 144 15.59 8.59 -3.91
C LEU A 144 16.79 9.44 -3.53
N MET A 145 16.87 9.92 -2.29
CA MET A 145 17.99 10.74 -1.82
C MET A 145 19.30 9.95 -1.74
N MET A 146 19.25 8.70 -1.23
CA MET A 146 20.43 7.83 -1.16
C MET A 146 20.92 7.42 -2.54
N THR A 147 20.03 7.03 -3.45
CA THR A 147 20.40 6.65 -4.84
C THR A 147 20.87 7.82 -5.68
N ASN A 148 20.57 9.05 -5.27
CA ASN A 148 21.08 10.27 -5.91
C ASN A 148 22.41 10.76 -5.33
N SER A 149 22.84 10.22 -4.19
CA SER A 149 24.07 10.62 -3.52
C SER A 149 25.30 9.95 -4.17
N SER A 150 26.26 10.75 -4.62
CA SER A 150 27.55 10.24 -5.11
C SER A 150 28.43 9.71 -3.98
N ALA A 151 28.23 10.17 -2.75
CA ALA A 151 28.97 9.70 -1.58
C ALA A 151 28.62 8.25 -1.22
N GLU A 152 27.36 7.83 -1.42
CA GLU A 152 26.91 6.48 -1.07
C GLU A 152 26.97 5.50 -2.25
N MET A 153 26.56 5.97 -3.46
CA MET A 153 26.50 5.11 -4.65
C MET A 153 27.76 5.18 -5.51
N GLY A 154 28.62 6.16 -5.29
CA GLY A 154 29.75 6.47 -6.16
C GLY A 154 29.29 7.13 -7.48
N GLU A 155 30.22 7.77 -8.19
CA GLU A 155 29.92 8.53 -9.41
C GLU A 155 29.37 7.65 -10.54
N ARG A 156 29.74 6.38 -10.59
CA ARG A 156 29.36 5.45 -11.67
C ARG A 156 27.91 4.95 -11.55
N PHE A 157 27.37 4.82 -10.34
CA PHE A 157 26.07 4.20 -10.08
C PHE A 157 25.00 5.22 -9.67
N LYS A 158 25.36 6.48 -9.58
CA LYS A 158 24.43 7.58 -9.31
C LYS A 158 23.33 7.66 -10.38
N ASN A 159 22.12 7.97 -9.95
CA ASN A 159 20.97 8.15 -10.84
C ASN A 159 21.23 9.25 -11.89
N LYS A 160 20.85 8.96 -13.14
CA LYS A 160 20.86 9.97 -14.22
C LYS A 160 19.83 11.06 -13.90
N ARG A 161 20.08 12.29 -14.37
CA ARG A 161 19.21 13.47 -14.13
C ARG A 161 17.73 13.23 -14.46
N ILE A 162 17.45 12.46 -15.52
CA ILE A 162 16.07 12.10 -15.92
C ILE A 162 15.41 11.23 -14.86
N ILE A 163 16.12 10.22 -14.31
CA ILE A 163 15.62 9.34 -13.27
C ILE A 163 15.37 10.13 -11.99
N GLN A 164 16.26 11.06 -11.63
CA GLN A 164 16.07 11.97 -10.50
C GLN A 164 14.79 12.80 -10.66
N LEU A 165 14.60 13.41 -11.83
CA LEU A 165 13.43 14.25 -12.11
C LEU A 165 12.14 13.43 -12.03
N LEU A 166 12.10 12.26 -12.66
CA LEU A 166 10.95 11.36 -12.60
C LEU A 166 10.67 10.87 -11.17
N GLY A 167 11.71 10.56 -10.40
CA GLY A 167 11.59 10.19 -9.00
C GLY A 167 10.95 11.28 -8.15
N TRP A 168 11.42 12.55 -8.28
CA TRP A 168 10.84 13.68 -7.58
C TRP A 168 9.38 13.97 -8.00
N ILE A 169 9.09 13.90 -9.30
CA ILE A 169 7.70 14.04 -9.80
C ILE A 169 6.81 12.94 -9.20
N SER A 170 7.29 11.71 -9.12
CA SER A 170 6.53 10.59 -8.54
C SER A 170 6.27 10.78 -7.04
N VAL A 171 7.29 11.18 -6.26
CA VAL A 171 7.13 11.42 -4.82
C VAL A 171 6.15 12.57 -4.55
N ILE A 172 6.31 13.69 -5.25
CA ILE A 172 5.43 14.87 -5.10
C ILE A 172 4.01 14.52 -5.54
N GLY A 173 3.86 13.86 -6.70
CA GLY A 173 2.55 13.47 -7.23
C GLY A 173 1.79 12.51 -6.31
N LEU A 174 2.46 11.47 -5.80
CA LEU A 174 1.86 10.54 -4.85
C LEU A 174 1.50 11.21 -3.52
N THR A 175 2.39 12.06 -2.98
CA THR A 175 2.10 12.82 -1.77
C THR A 175 0.88 13.71 -1.96
N TYR A 176 0.81 14.43 -3.07
CA TYR A 176 -0.31 15.31 -3.40
C TYR A 176 -1.63 14.55 -3.50
N LEU A 177 -1.66 13.42 -4.23
CA LEU A 177 -2.86 12.59 -4.38
C LEU A 177 -3.32 12.01 -3.04
N ASN A 178 -2.39 11.55 -2.20
CA ASN A 178 -2.72 11.02 -0.88
C ASN A 178 -3.30 12.10 0.04
N LEU A 179 -2.74 13.31 0.02
CA LEU A 179 -3.22 14.40 0.87
C LEU A 179 -4.59 14.91 0.44
N ILE A 180 -4.87 15.00 -0.86
CA ILE A 180 -6.21 15.39 -1.36
C ILE A 180 -7.27 14.34 -1.02
N GLY A 181 -6.92 13.05 -1.07
CA GLY A 181 -7.84 11.97 -0.74
C GLY A 181 -8.12 11.80 0.75
N LEU A 182 -7.33 12.41 1.65
CA LEU A 182 -7.41 12.18 3.09
C LEU A 182 -8.75 12.61 3.71
N PRO A 183 -9.33 13.78 3.41
CA PRO A 183 -10.60 14.17 4.00
C PRO A 183 -11.72 13.15 3.72
N SER A 184 -11.92 12.78 2.46
CA SER A 184 -12.96 11.82 2.07
C SER A 184 -12.74 10.42 2.66
N GLN A 185 -11.50 10.04 2.91
CA GLN A 185 -11.18 8.77 3.57
C GLN A 185 -11.51 8.80 5.06
N ILE A 186 -11.25 9.92 5.74
CA ILE A 186 -11.60 10.10 7.16
C ILE A 186 -13.11 10.19 7.33
N GLU A 187 -13.81 10.89 6.44
CA GLU A 187 -15.28 10.92 6.42
C GLU A 187 -15.87 9.50 6.31
N GLY A 188 -15.28 8.64 5.50
CA GLY A 188 -15.70 7.25 5.35
C GLY A 188 -15.63 6.41 6.64
N PHE A 189 -14.84 6.79 7.64
CA PHE A 189 -14.84 6.14 8.96
C PHE A 189 -16.08 6.48 9.79
N PHE A 190 -16.76 7.58 9.50
CA PHE A 190 -17.99 7.99 10.20
C PHE A 190 -19.27 7.37 9.60
N GLY A 191 -19.16 6.60 8.52
CA GLY A 191 -20.25 5.88 7.85
C GLY A 191 -20.78 6.58 6.59
N ASP A 192 -21.81 5.97 5.99
CA ASP A 192 -22.33 6.39 4.66
C ASP A 192 -23.12 7.69 4.69
N SER A 193 -23.52 8.20 5.84
CA SER A 193 -24.32 9.41 6.02
C SER A 193 -23.91 10.22 7.24
N PRO A 194 -22.67 10.76 7.25
CA PRO A 194 -22.19 11.52 8.38
C PRO A 194 -22.98 12.80 8.58
N SER A 195 -23.23 13.16 9.84
CA SER A 195 -23.87 14.42 10.21
C SER A 195 -22.94 15.62 9.96
N ALA A 196 -23.49 16.82 9.88
CA ALA A 196 -22.70 18.03 9.59
C ALA A 196 -21.54 18.27 10.59
N TRP A 197 -21.70 17.92 11.85
CA TRP A 197 -20.66 18.04 12.85
C TRP A 197 -19.56 16.97 12.70
N GLU A 198 -19.92 15.75 12.23
CA GLU A 198 -18.97 14.68 11.94
C GLU A 198 -18.10 15.02 10.73
N ILE A 199 -18.67 15.62 9.69
CA ILE A 199 -17.93 16.13 8.54
C ILE A 199 -16.93 17.20 9.00
N THR A 200 -17.36 18.17 9.79
CA THR A 200 -16.47 19.24 10.30
C THR A 200 -15.34 18.69 11.17
N THR A 201 -15.62 17.67 11.99
CA THR A 201 -14.59 17.02 12.80
C THR A 201 -13.64 16.17 11.96
N ALA A 202 -14.16 15.46 10.98
CA ALA A 202 -13.37 14.69 10.01
C ALA A 202 -12.40 15.59 9.24
N ASP A 203 -12.88 16.71 8.72
CA ASP A 203 -12.06 17.71 8.02
C ASP A 203 -10.98 18.31 8.96
N SER A 204 -11.32 18.63 10.17
CA SER A 204 -10.37 19.17 11.15
C SER A 204 -9.25 18.17 11.44
N ILE A 205 -9.60 16.90 11.63
CA ILE A 205 -8.63 15.81 11.83
C ILE A 205 -7.77 15.64 10.57
N ALA A 206 -8.39 15.66 9.37
CA ALA A 206 -7.69 15.56 8.11
C ALA A 206 -6.63 16.66 7.95
N TYR A 207 -6.99 17.92 8.20
CA TYR A 207 -6.05 19.03 8.07
C TYR A 207 -4.90 18.94 9.08
N VAL A 208 -5.16 18.54 10.33
CA VAL A 208 -4.11 18.31 11.33
C VAL A 208 -3.15 17.20 10.86
N LEU A 209 -3.69 16.11 10.34
CA LEU A 209 -2.87 15.01 9.80
C LEU A 209 -2.06 15.44 8.56
N ILE A 210 -2.65 16.23 7.65
CA ILE A 210 -1.95 16.78 6.48
C ILE A 210 -0.74 17.60 6.93
N VAL A 211 -0.93 18.51 7.88
CA VAL A 211 0.15 19.35 8.43
C VAL A 211 1.23 18.48 9.09
N ALA A 212 0.82 17.49 9.88
CA ALA A 212 1.76 16.57 10.54
C ALA A 212 2.57 15.76 9.53
N VAL A 213 1.93 15.19 8.50
CA VAL A 213 2.59 14.43 7.43
C VAL A 213 3.58 15.30 6.67
N LEU A 214 3.19 16.52 6.29
CA LEU A 214 4.08 17.45 5.59
C LEU A 214 5.28 17.87 6.48
N ALA A 215 5.05 18.13 7.76
CA ALA A 215 6.11 18.46 8.70
C ALA A 215 7.11 17.30 8.86
N LEU A 216 6.61 16.06 8.97
CA LEU A 216 7.46 14.87 9.04
C LEU A 216 8.23 14.63 7.75
N LEU A 217 7.62 14.83 6.58
CA LEU A 217 8.32 14.72 5.29
C LEU A 217 9.44 15.76 5.17
N VAL A 218 9.16 17.02 5.51
CA VAL A 218 10.18 18.08 5.52
C VAL A 218 11.30 17.76 6.50
N TRP A 219 10.96 17.30 7.70
CA TRP A 219 11.98 16.88 8.68
C TRP A 219 12.85 15.73 8.15
N THR A 220 12.24 14.72 7.54
CA THR A 220 12.97 13.60 6.91
C THR A 220 13.94 14.10 5.84
N VAL A 221 13.52 15.02 4.97
CA VAL A 221 14.38 15.61 3.95
C VAL A 221 15.57 16.35 4.58
N VAL A 222 15.31 17.17 5.59
CA VAL A 222 16.35 17.97 6.26
C VAL A 222 17.37 17.05 6.94
N GLU A 223 16.91 16.02 7.63
CA GLU A 223 17.80 15.09 8.36
C GLU A 223 18.65 14.25 7.41
N LEU A 224 18.05 13.75 6.32
CA LEU A 224 18.78 13.03 5.28
C LEU A 224 19.80 13.92 4.58
N HIS A 225 19.47 15.19 4.32
CA HIS A 225 20.41 16.14 3.72
C HIS A 225 21.61 16.43 4.64
N LYS A 226 21.38 16.56 5.95
CA LYS A 226 22.45 16.68 6.95
C LYS A 226 23.30 15.42 7.00
N GLY A 227 22.68 14.21 6.99
CA GLY A 227 23.37 12.93 6.95
C GLY A 227 24.28 12.82 5.74
N ASN A 228 23.79 13.09 4.55
CA ASN A 228 24.57 13.04 3.31
C ASN A 228 25.77 14.02 3.34
N LYS A 229 25.61 15.22 3.90
CA LYS A 229 26.73 16.17 4.08
C LYS A 229 27.80 15.63 5.01
N ARG A 230 27.42 14.99 6.14
CA ARG A 230 28.39 14.40 7.08
C ARG A 230 29.17 13.26 6.42
N VAL A 231 28.50 12.38 5.67
CA VAL A 231 29.16 11.28 4.93
C VAL A 231 30.13 11.83 3.89
N ALA A 232 29.73 12.87 3.13
CA ALA A 232 30.59 13.50 2.14
C ALA A 232 31.85 14.17 2.76
N LEU A 233 31.70 14.80 3.92
CA LEU A 233 32.84 15.39 4.65
C LEU A 233 33.81 14.32 5.17
N ALA A 234 33.27 13.26 5.79
CA ALA A 234 34.07 12.15 6.28
C ALA A 234 34.82 11.42 5.14
N ALA A 235 34.18 11.24 3.98
CA ALA A 235 34.83 10.68 2.79
C ALA A 235 35.96 11.56 2.26
N LYS A 236 35.81 12.88 2.34
CA LYS A 236 36.83 13.84 1.93
C LYS A 236 38.05 13.80 2.87
N GLU A 237 37.81 13.85 4.18
CA GLU A 237 38.85 13.74 5.21
C GLU A 237 39.64 12.43 5.09
N LEU A 238 38.95 11.31 4.82
CA LEU A 238 39.60 10.03 4.62
C LEU A 238 40.50 10.02 3.38
N ASN A 239 40.04 10.59 2.28
CA ASN A 239 40.85 10.69 1.05
C ASN A 239 42.07 11.61 1.21
N GLU A 240 41.96 12.70 1.96
CA GLU A 240 43.08 13.59 2.27
C GLU A 240 44.12 12.85 3.13
N ALA A 241 43.67 12.09 4.17
CA ALA A 241 44.56 11.31 5.03
C ALA A 241 45.26 10.12 4.31
N LEU A 242 44.66 9.59 3.22
CA LEU A 242 45.26 8.52 2.42
C LEU A 242 46.21 9.05 1.33
N SER A 243 46.21 10.36 1.07
CA SER A 243 47.07 11.00 0.09
C SER A 243 48.35 11.59 0.69
N GLU A 244 48.45 11.68 2.02
CA GLU A 244 49.65 11.98 2.80
C GLU A 244 50.43 10.70 3.12
#